data_145619ecefeea3ddcfb479f5419c0df2
#
_entry.id   145619ecefeea3ddcfb479f5419c0df2
#
_cell.length_a   1.000
_cell.length_b   1.000
_cell.length_c   1.000
_cell.angle_alpha   90.00
_cell.angle_beta   90.00
_cell.angle_gamma   90.00
#
_symmetry.space_group_name_H-M   'P 1'
#
loop_
_entity.id
_entity.type
_entity.pdbx_description
1 polymer ?
#
loop_
_entity_poly.entity_id
_entity_poly.type
_entity_poly.pdbx_seq_one_letter_code
_entity_poly.pdbx_strand_id
1 'polypeptide(L)'
;MGLDTSDDAAIYKLTDDIALIQTLDFFTPMVDDPYTFGQIAAANALSDVYAMGGEPTVAMNIVCFPSCHDMNVLGEILRGGFDKVKESGCLLVGGHTVDDQEPKYGLSVSGTVHPDKVLANSTAKVGDKLILTKPIGAGIMSTAMKVGLVDKESSDYVVDCMTHLNMYAARSFKKYKINAATDIT
;
A
#
# COMPACT_ATOMS: atom_id res chain seq x y z
N MET A 1 11.87 14.74 6.25
CA MET A 1 11.51 14.39 4.85
C MET A 1 10.00 14.39 4.77
N GLY A 2 9.45 14.89 3.70
CA GLY A 2 8.01 15.04 3.55
C GLY A 2 7.65 15.87 2.32
N LEU A 3 6.91 16.95 2.47
CA LEU A 3 6.36 17.75 1.36
C LEU A 3 7.39 18.27 0.35
N ASP A 4 8.61 18.63 0.81
CA ASP A 4 9.63 19.22 -0.06
C ASP A 4 10.23 18.25 -1.08
N THR A 5 10.16 16.94 -0.80
CA THR A 5 10.76 15.89 -1.63
C THR A 5 9.72 14.99 -2.30
N SER A 6 8.44 15.14 -1.94
CA SER A 6 7.32 14.30 -2.45
C SER A 6 7.64 12.82 -2.38
N ASP A 7 8.21 12.39 -1.24
CA ASP A 7 8.47 10.97 -0.96
C ASP A 7 7.16 10.22 -0.68
N ASP A 8 7.19 8.89 -0.79
CA ASP A 8 6.01 8.01 -0.68
C ASP A 8 5.36 8.09 0.72
N ALA A 9 6.15 8.34 1.78
CA ALA A 9 5.65 8.54 3.14
C ALA A 9 6.38 9.65 3.88
N ALA A 10 5.76 10.15 4.95
CA ALA A 10 6.39 11.10 5.87
C ALA A 10 7.40 10.39 6.77
N ILE A 11 8.57 11.00 6.97
CA ILE A 11 9.63 10.51 7.86
C ILE A 11 9.84 11.50 9.01
N TYR A 12 9.77 10.98 10.25
CA TYR A 12 10.07 11.76 11.43
C TYR A 12 11.11 11.04 12.31
N LYS A 13 12.29 11.64 12.49
CA LYS A 13 13.34 11.08 13.33
C LYS A 13 12.94 11.14 14.81
N LEU A 14 12.78 10.00 15.46
CA LEU A 14 12.46 9.88 16.88
C LEU A 14 13.72 9.85 17.74
N THR A 15 14.70 9.05 17.33
CA THR A 15 16.01 8.91 18.01
C THR A 15 17.12 8.85 16.97
N ASP A 16 18.36 8.65 17.39
CA ASP A 16 19.48 8.46 16.44
C ASP A 16 19.36 7.13 15.68
N ASP A 17 18.67 6.14 16.22
CA ASP A 17 18.55 4.80 15.65
C ASP A 17 17.15 4.55 15.01
N ILE A 18 16.14 5.37 15.31
CA ILE A 18 14.75 5.13 14.91
C ILE A 18 14.15 6.37 14.25
N ALA A 19 13.66 6.21 13.05
CA ALA A 19 12.74 7.12 12.39
C ALA A 19 11.37 6.46 12.24
N LEU A 20 10.31 7.23 12.48
CA LEU A 20 8.93 6.88 12.21
C LEU A 20 8.64 7.15 10.74
N ILE A 21 7.99 6.19 10.10
CA ILE A 21 7.34 6.33 8.80
C ILE A 21 5.84 6.43 9.04
N GLN A 22 5.19 7.40 8.42
CA GLN A 22 3.75 7.57 8.50
C GLN A 22 3.16 7.82 7.13
N THR A 23 2.19 6.98 6.76
CA THR A 23 1.40 7.14 5.54
C THR A 23 -0.07 6.87 5.78
N LEU A 24 -0.90 7.26 4.84
CA LEU A 24 -2.30 6.86 4.77
C LEU A 24 -2.77 6.86 3.30
N ASP A 25 -3.43 5.76 2.93
CA ASP A 25 -4.05 5.59 1.62
C ASP A 25 -5.43 4.96 1.76
N PHE A 26 -6.41 5.50 1.06
CA PHE A 26 -7.74 4.93 0.94
C PHE A 26 -8.40 5.38 -0.37
N PHE A 27 -9.20 4.49 -0.96
CA PHE A 27 -9.82 4.74 -2.26
C PHE A 27 -11.12 3.94 -2.42
N THR A 28 -11.85 4.24 -3.50
CA THR A 28 -13.08 3.54 -3.89
C THR A 28 -12.78 2.16 -4.47
N PRO A 29 -13.72 1.20 -4.43
CA PRO A 29 -13.53 -0.12 -5.02
C PRO A 29 -13.12 -0.08 -6.49
N MET A 30 -12.14 -0.91 -6.84
CA MET A 30 -11.67 -1.10 -8.21
C MET A 30 -11.94 -2.50 -8.74
N VAL A 31 -12.41 -3.40 -7.89
CA VAL A 31 -12.87 -4.75 -8.21
C VAL A 31 -14.20 -5.02 -7.51
N ASP A 32 -14.99 -5.96 -8.04
CA ASP A 32 -16.33 -6.25 -7.53
C ASP A 32 -16.31 -7.12 -6.26
N ASP A 33 -15.29 -7.98 -6.10
CA ASP A 33 -15.16 -8.83 -4.92
C ASP A 33 -14.68 -8.02 -3.71
N PRO A 34 -15.51 -7.89 -2.63
CA PRO A 34 -15.19 -7.04 -1.51
C PRO A 34 -13.96 -7.52 -0.71
N TYR A 35 -13.76 -8.82 -0.59
CA TYR A 35 -12.59 -9.38 0.07
C TYR A 35 -11.29 -9.01 -0.68
N THR A 36 -11.28 -9.20 -1.98
CA THR A 36 -10.15 -8.84 -2.86
C THR A 36 -9.90 -7.33 -2.84
N PHE A 37 -10.95 -6.49 -2.85
CA PHE A 37 -10.79 -5.05 -2.68
C PHE A 37 -10.08 -4.71 -1.36
N GLY A 38 -10.48 -5.33 -0.26
CA GLY A 38 -9.82 -5.17 1.04
C GLY A 38 -8.34 -5.53 1.00
N GLN A 39 -7.99 -6.62 0.31
CA GLN A 39 -6.59 -7.03 0.13
C GLN A 39 -5.77 -6.02 -0.68
N ILE A 40 -6.32 -5.52 -1.79
CA ILE A 40 -5.65 -4.53 -2.65
C ILE A 40 -5.41 -3.24 -1.87
N ALA A 41 -6.43 -2.73 -1.16
CA ALA A 41 -6.32 -1.49 -0.40
C ALA A 41 -5.27 -1.57 0.72
N ALA A 42 -5.21 -2.69 1.42
CA ALA A 42 -4.20 -2.90 2.45
C ALA A 42 -2.78 -3.07 1.85
N ALA A 43 -2.64 -3.81 0.74
CA ALA A 43 -1.37 -3.97 0.06
C ALA A 43 -0.82 -2.63 -0.44
N ASN A 44 -1.68 -1.76 -0.96
CA ASN A 44 -1.36 -0.41 -1.41
C ASN A 44 -0.85 0.46 -0.24
N ALA A 45 -1.63 0.57 0.85
CA ALA A 45 -1.26 1.42 1.98
C ALA A 45 0.02 0.95 2.71
N LEU A 46 0.33 -0.36 2.69
CA LEU A 46 1.57 -0.91 3.24
C LEU A 46 2.79 -0.63 2.34
N SER A 47 2.56 -0.39 1.06
CA SER A 47 3.60 -0.27 0.03
C SER A 47 4.54 0.92 0.27
N ASP A 48 4.01 2.08 0.64
CA ASP A 48 4.77 3.29 0.94
C ASP A 48 5.84 3.05 2.02
N VAL A 49 5.48 2.29 3.06
CA VAL A 49 6.43 1.97 4.13
C VAL A 49 7.59 1.15 3.59
N TYR A 50 7.32 0.20 2.68
CA TYR A 50 8.36 -0.60 2.05
C TYR A 50 9.21 0.22 1.08
N ALA A 51 8.60 1.14 0.32
CA ALA A 51 9.31 2.06 -0.58
C ALA A 51 10.31 2.93 0.18
N MET A 52 9.94 3.39 1.38
CA MET A 52 10.85 4.15 2.27
C MET A 52 11.92 3.30 2.97
N GLY A 53 12.02 2.00 2.66
CA GLY A 53 13.01 1.08 3.26
C GLY A 53 12.68 0.58 4.66
N GLY A 54 11.44 0.83 5.14
CA GLY A 54 10.98 0.49 6.48
C GLY A 54 10.24 -0.83 6.60
N GLU A 55 9.83 -1.10 7.84
CA GLU A 55 8.94 -2.22 8.19
C GLU A 55 7.67 -1.64 8.82
N PRO A 56 6.47 -1.99 8.32
CA PRO A 56 5.21 -1.57 8.93
C PRO A 56 5.07 -2.22 10.31
N THR A 57 4.61 -1.46 11.28
CA THR A 57 4.46 -1.91 12.69
C THR A 57 3.03 -1.91 13.15
N VAL A 58 2.29 -0.83 12.85
CA VAL A 58 0.91 -0.62 13.27
C VAL A 58 0.10 -0.07 12.12
N ALA A 59 -1.12 -0.58 11.94
CA ALA A 59 -2.09 -0.07 10.98
C ALA A 59 -3.45 0.19 11.65
N MET A 60 -4.17 1.17 11.12
CA MET A 60 -5.55 1.49 11.49
C MET A 60 -6.41 1.59 10.23
N ASN A 61 -7.63 1.01 10.29
CA ASN A 61 -8.59 1.09 9.21
C ASN A 61 -9.12 2.52 9.01
N ILE A 62 -9.23 2.94 7.76
CA ILE A 62 -10.00 4.11 7.32
C ILE A 62 -11.15 3.58 6.49
N VAL A 63 -12.38 3.83 6.94
CA VAL A 63 -13.59 3.28 6.32
C VAL A 63 -14.60 4.39 6.08
N CYS A 64 -15.02 4.55 4.84
CA CYS A 64 -16.24 5.27 4.47
C CYS A 64 -17.20 4.25 3.87
N PHE A 65 -18.42 4.10 4.42
CA PHE A 65 -19.33 3.05 3.97
C PHE A 65 -20.78 3.49 4.10
N PRO A 66 -21.62 3.33 3.04
CA PRO A 66 -23.02 3.73 3.09
C PRO A 66 -23.80 2.86 4.08
N SER A 67 -24.49 3.50 5.01
CA SER A 67 -25.30 2.80 6.03
C SER A 67 -26.46 1.98 5.44
N CYS A 68 -26.87 2.28 4.20
CA CYS A 68 -27.93 1.54 3.49
C CYS A 68 -27.44 0.25 2.79
N HIS A 69 -26.13 0.01 2.72
CA HIS A 69 -25.56 -1.19 2.11
C HIS A 69 -25.48 -2.37 3.10
N ASP A 70 -25.37 -3.57 2.55
CA ASP A 70 -25.21 -4.78 3.36
C ASP A 70 -23.88 -4.74 4.13
N MET A 71 -23.98 -4.77 5.46
CA MET A 71 -22.81 -4.77 6.36
C MET A 71 -21.92 -6.01 6.20
N ASN A 72 -22.42 -7.10 5.60
CA ASN A 72 -21.59 -8.25 5.27
C ASN A 72 -20.53 -7.90 4.22
N VAL A 73 -20.85 -7.01 3.27
CA VAL A 73 -19.88 -6.49 2.30
C VAL A 73 -18.73 -5.77 3.00
N LEU A 74 -19.03 -4.90 3.97
CA LEU A 74 -18.01 -4.25 4.79
C LEU A 74 -17.19 -5.28 5.57
N GLY A 75 -17.85 -6.29 6.13
CA GLY A 75 -17.17 -7.39 6.84
C GLY A 75 -16.12 -8.09 5.96
N GLU A 76 -16.44 -8.38 4.70
CA GLU A 76 -15.51 -8.99 3.76
C GLU A 76 -14.34 -8.06 3.37
N ILE A 77 -14.61 -6.76 3.16
CA ILE A 77 -13.55 -5.76 2.93
C ILE A 77 -12.56 -5.76 4.10
N LEU A 78 -13.07 -5.64 5.32
CA LEU A 78 -12.23 -5.60 6.53
C LEU A 78 -11.45 -6.91 6.73
N ARG A 79 -12.05 -8.06 6.40
CA ARG A 79 -11.39 -9.37 6.46
C ARG A 79 -10.23 -9.45 5.47
N GLY A 80 -10.44 -9.01 4.22
CA GLY A 80 -9.38 -8.97 3.20
C GLY A 80 -8.21 -8.08 3.63
N GLY A 81 -8.51 -6.89 4.16
CA GLY A 81 -7.50 -5.98 4.69
C GLY A 81 -6.74 -6.56 5.88
N PHE A 82 -7.46 -7.17 6.84
CA PHE A 82 -6.86 -7.84 7.98
C PHE A 82 -5.87 -8.93 7.59
N ASP A 83 -6.24 -9.78 6.61
CA ASP A 83 -5.39 -10.88 6.17
C ASP A 83 -4.08 -10.36 5.55
N LYS A 84 -4.12 -9.26 4.79
CA LYS A 84 -2.91 -8.62 4.24
C LYS A 84 -2.04 -7.93 5.30
N VAL A 85 -2.65 -7.24 6.24
CA VAL A 85 -1.92 -6.67 7.38
C VAL A 85 -1.23 -7.77 8.19
N LYS A 86 -1.92 -8.88 8.43
CA LYS A 86 -1.35 -10.05 9.11
C LYS A 86 -0.20 -10.69 8.31
N GLU A 87 -0.34 -10.82 6.97
CA GLU A 87 0.72 -11.33 6.09
C GLU A 87 1.99 -10.47 6.17
N SER A 88 1.84 -9.15 6.26
CA SER A 88 2.96 -8.22 6.40
C SER A 88 3.71 -8.33 7.73
N GLY A 89 3.08 -8.91 8.75
CA GLY A 89 3.55 -8.92 10.14
C GLY A 89 3.20 -7.65 10.93
N CYS A 90 2.43 -6.74 10.32
CA CYS A 90 1.93 -5.52 10.95
C CYS A 90 0.76 -5.82 11.89
N LEU A 91 0.54 -5.00 12.91
CA LEU A 91 -0.58 -5.11 13.84
C LEU A 91 -1.72 -4.18 13.42
N LEU A 92 -2.90 -4.74 13.13
CA LEU A 92 -4.11 -3.94 12.96
C LEU A 92 -4.73 -3.67 14.33
N VAL A 93 -4.78 -2.41 14.74
CA VAL A 93 -5.13 -2.01 16.11
C VAL A 93 -6.44 -1.23 16.24
N GLY A 94 -7.18 -1.08 15.15
CA GLY A 94 -8.47 -0.39 15.16
C GLY A 94 -8.68 0.42 13.90
N GLY A 95 -9.37 1.54 14.02
CA GLY A 95 -9.67 2.43 12.89
C GLY A 95 -10.89 3.29 13.15
N HIS A 96 -11.38 3.92 12.09
CA HIS A 96 -12.56 4.78 12.14
C HIS A 96 -13.47 4.53 10.94
N THR A 97 -14.78 4.54 11.18
CA THR A 97 -15.81 4.36 10.13
C THR A 97 -16.69 5.60 10.06
N VAL A 98 -16.92 6.09 8.87
CA VAL A 98 -17.80 7.22 8.57
C VAL A 98 -18.89 6.77 7.60
N ASP A 99 -20.13 7.25 7.82
CA ASP A 99 -21.20 7.10 6.82
C ASP A 99 -20.91 8.00 5.62
N ASP A 100 -20.93 7.45 4.40
CA ASP A 100 -20.63 8.16 3.15
C ASP A 100 -21.50 7.58 2.03
N GLN A 101 -21.66 8.31 0.94
CA GLN A 101 -22.44 7.86 -0.22
C GLN A 101 -21.71 6.78 -1.03
N GLU A 102 -20.38 6.76 -0.98
CA GLU A 102 -19.54 5.80 -1.69
C GLU A 102 -18.64 5.02 -0.73
N PRO A 103 -18.55 3.70 -0.87
CA PRO A 103 -17.60 2.92 -0.08
C PRO A 103 -16.16 3.32 -0.42
N LYS A 104 -15.35 3.57 0.63
CA LYS A 104 -13.91 3.76 0.54
C LYS A 104 -13.25 2.99 1.65
N TYR A 105 -12.14 2.37 1.36
CA TYR A 105 -11.37 1.63 2.34
C TYR A 105 -9.88 1.83 2.12
N GLY A 106 -9.15 1.82 3.19
CA GLY A 106 -7.70 1.83 3.24
C GLY A 106 -7.17 1.86 4.66
N LEU A 107 -5.91 2.19 4.79
CA LEU A 107 -5.23 2.17 6.07
C LEU A 107 -4.45 3.47 6.31
N SER A 108 -4.35 3.86 7.58
CA SER A 108 -3.24 4.65 8.06
C SER A 108 -2.18 3.69 8.62
N VAL A 109 -0.96 3.77 8.12
CA VAL A 109 0.12 2.85 8.47
C VAL A 109 1.28 3.60 9.10
N SER A 110 1.74 3.09 10.24
CA SER A 110 2.97 3.52 10.88
C SER A 110 4.02 2.42 10.73
N GLY A 111 5.23 2.80 10.36
CA GLY A 111 6.37 1.92 10.25
C GLY A 111 7.61 2.51 10.89
N THR A 112 8.69 1.75 10.91
CA THR A 112 9.97 2.22 11.43
C THR A 112 11.12 1.87 10.48
N VAL A 113 12.14 2.72 10.49
CA VAL A 113 13.39 2.53 9.75
C VAL A 113 14.53 3.17 10.53
N HIS A 114 15.76 2.67 10.37
CA HIS A 114 16.94 3.40 10.87
C HIS A 114 17.13 4.66 10.00
N PRO A 115 17.41 5.86 10.57
CA PRO A 115 17.52 7.11 9.81
C PRO A 115 18.47 7.04 8.61
N ASP A 116 19.61 6.34 8.77
CA ASP A 116 20.61 6.17 7.70
C ASP A 116 20.21 5.15 6.61
N LYS A 117 19.08 4.46 6.78
CA LYS A 117 18.56 3.45 5.84
C LYS A 117 17.28 3.88 5.13
N VAL A 118 16.86 5.11 5.33
CA VAL A 118 15.71 5.66 4.60
C VAL A 118 16.03 5.68 3.12
N LEU A 119 15.12 5.15 2.32
CA LEU A 119 15.17 5.22 0.85
C LEU A 119 14.28 6.39 0.41
N ALA A 120 14.90 7.42 -0.14
CA ALA A 120 14.18 8.55 -0.71
C ALA A 120 14.07 8.40 -2.23
N ASN A 121 12.99 8.90 -2.82
CA ASN A 121 12.82 8.88 -4.28
C ASN A 121 13.79 9.84 -4.99
N SER A 122 14.24 10.89 -4.30
CA SER A 122 15.08 11.99 -4.83
C SER A 122 16.58 11.69 -4.85
N THR A 123 17.02 10.55 -4.35
CA THR A 123 18.46 10.23 -4.18
C THR A 123 19.07 9.41 -5.31
N ALA A 124 18.31 9.15 -6.38
CA ALA A 124 18.79 8.51 -7.60
C ALA A 124 19.91 9.32 -8.29
N LYS A 125 20.85 8.63 -8.91
CA LYS A 125 22.04 9.22 -9.54
C LYS A 125 22.16 8.82 -11.00
N VAL A 126 22.81 9.65 -11.79
CA VAL A 126 23.16 9.30 -13.17
C VAL A 126 24.05 8.06 -13.17
N GLY A 127 23.65 7.06 -13.94
CA GLY A 127 24.32 5.77 -14.02
C GLY A 127 23.69 4.67 -13.16
N ASP A 128 22.69 4.98 -12.33
CA ASP A 128 21.92 3.97 -11.59
C ASP A 128 21.11 3.10 -12.55
N LYS A 129 20.95 1.84 -12.19
CA LYS A 129 20.07 0.90 -12.90
C LYS A 129 18.67 0.96 -12.29
N LEU A 130 17.66 1.12 -13.14
CA LEU A 130 16.27 1.04 -12.75
C LEU A 130 15.81 -0.43 -12.79
N ILE A 131 15.17 -0.86 -11.71
CA ILE A 131 14.65 -2.22 -11.56
C ILE A 131 13.17 -2.15 -11.23
N LEU A 132 12.34 -2.75 -12.07
CA LEU A 132 10.93 -2.97 -11.78
C LEU A 132 10.76 -4.31 -11.07
N THR A 133 10.11 -4.30 -9.92
CA THR A 133 9.84 -5.52 -9.13
C THR A 133 8.48 -6.15 -9.44
N LYS A 134 7.62 -5.41 -10.12
CA LYS A 134 6.32 -5.85 -10.66
C LYS A 134 6.09 -5.23 -12.05
N PRO A 135 5.22 -5.81 -12.88
CA PRO A 135 4.77 -5.17 -14.12
C PRO A 135 4.09 -3.83 -13.84
N ILE A 136 4.26 -2.89 -14.77
CA ILE A 136 3.55 -1.59 -14.76
C ILE A 136 2.28 -1.67 -15.60
N GLY A 137 1.35 -0.72 -15.36
CA GLY A 137 0.11 -0.60 -16.12
C GLY A 137 -1.15 -0.98 -15.33
N ALA A 138 -1.04 -1.30 -14.03
CA ALA A 138 -2.19 -1.66 -13.19
C ALA A 138 -3.30 -0.60 -13.22
N GLY A 139 -2.95 0.70 -13.20
CA GLY A 139 -3.94 1.79 -13.28
C GLY A 139 -4.71 1.83 -14.60
N ILE A 140 -4.06 1.55 -15.73
CA ILE A 140 -4.73 1.44 -17.03
C ILE A 140 -5.66 0.22 -17.04
N MET A 141 -5.14 -0.92 -16.56
CA MET A 141 -5.88 -2.17 -16.53
C MET A 141 -7.09 -2.09 -15.59
N SER A 142 -6.97 -1.52 -14.40
CA SER A 142 -8.09 -1.35 -13.47
C SER A 142 -9.19 -0.46 -14.06
N THR A 143 -8.84 0.57 -14.81
CA THR A 143 -9.81 1.39 -15.55
C THR A 143 -10.52 0.59 -16.64
N ALA A 144 -9.78 -0.19 -17.41
CA ALA A 144 -10.34 -1.03 -18.46
C ALA A 144 -11.21 -2.18 -17.89
N MET A 145 -10.87 -2.74 -16.74
CA MET A 145 -11.67 -3.74 -16.02
C MET A 145 -13.05 -3.18 -15.64
N LYS A 146 -13.12 -1.95 -15.13
CA LYS A 146 -14.38 -1.29 -14.74
C LYS A 146 -15.38 -1.16 -15.89
N VAL A 147 -14.91 -1.10 -17.13
CA VAL A 147 -15.75 -1.00 -18.33
C VAL A 147 -15.84 -2.30 -19.13
N GLY A 148 -15.36 -3.41 -18.58
CA GLY A 148 -15.49 -4.75 -19.18
C GLY A 148 -14.61 -4.97 -20.43
N LEU A 149 -13.52 -4.22 -20.59
CA LEU A 149 -12.62 -4.32 -21.75
C LEU A 149 -11.44 -5.29 -21.54
N VAL A 150 -11.39 -5.99 -20.41
CA VAL A 150 -10.29 -6.90 -20.05
C VAL A 150 -10.84 -8.32 -19.95
N ASP A 151 -10.13 -9.28 -20.54
CA ASP A 151 -10.45 -10.70 -20.37
C ASP A 151 -10.15 -11.17 -18.93
N LYS A 152 -10.72 -12.32 -18.57
CA LYS A 152 -10.63 -12.84 -17.20
C LYS A 152 -9.17 -13.17 -16.81
N GLU A 153 -8.37 -13.74 -17.68
CA GLU A 153 -6.99 -14.13 -17.39
C GLU A 153 -6.13 -12.90 -17.08
N SER A 154 -6.24 -11.86 -17.91
CA SER A 154 -5.57 -10.57 -17.69
C SER A 154 -6.05 -9.88 -16.42
N SER A 155 -7.35 -9.93 -16.13
CA SER A 155 -7.93 -9.37 -14.89
C SER A 155 -7.39 -10.09 -13.66
N ASP A 156 -7.41 -11.43 -13.64
CA ASP A 156 -6.90 -12.24 -12.52
C ASP A 156 -5.41 -11.96 -12.28
N TYR A 157 -4.61 -11.82 -13.36
CA TYR A 157 -3.19 -11.48 -13.26
C TYR A 157 -2.94 -10.11 -12.62
N VAL A 158 -3.71 -9.10 -13.03
CA VAL A 158 -3.58 -7.74 -12.45
C VAL A 158 -3.98 -7.72 -10.99
N VAL A 159 -5.06 -8.41 -10.62
CA VAL A 159 -5.51 -8.56 -9.23
C VAL A 159 -4.42 -9.25 -8.39
N ASP A 160 -3.81 -10.32 -8.89
CA ASP A 160 -2.71 -11.00 -8.20
C ASP A 160 -1.52 -10.04 -7.98
N CYS A 161 -1.13 -9.26 -8.99
CA CYS A 161 -0.09 -8.25 -8.86
C CYS A 161 -0.42 -7.19 -7.81
N MET A 162 -1.68 -6.71 -7.75
CA MET A 162 -2.11 -5.68 -6.79
C MET A 162 -2.21 -6.20 -5.35
N THR A 163 -2.61 -7.45 -5.18
CA THR A 163 -2.70 -8.07 -3.84
C THR A 163 -1.35 -8.57 -3.30
N HIS A 164 -0.34 -8.72 -4.16
CA HIS A 164 0.99 -9.16 -3.75
C HIS A 164 1.75 -8.05 -3.01
N LEU A 165 2.21 -8.32 -1.79
CA LEU A 165 2.93 -7.33 -0.98
C LEU A 165 4.32 -7.01 -1.56
N ASN A 166 4.66 -5.72 -1.60
CA ASN A 166 6.00 -5.25 -1.97
C ASN A 166 7.08 -5.57 -0.91
N MET A 167 6.67 -6.12 0.22
CA MET A 167 7.52 -6.62 1.30
C MET A 167 8.66 -7.53 0.82
N TYR A 168 8.38 -8.41 -0.12
CA TYR A 168 9.37 -9.38 -0.61
C TYR A 168 10.50 -8.70 -1.39
N ALA A 169 10.16 -7.71 -2.23
CA ALA A 169 11.13 -6.86 -2.91
C ALA A 169 11.95 -6.04 -1.90
N ALA A 170 11.28 -5.35 -0.97
CA ALA A 170 11.92 -4.53 0.05
C ALA A 170 12.90 -5.31 0.93
N ARG A 171 12.54 -6.52 1.33
CA ARG A 171 13.45 -7.41 2.08
C ARG A 171 14.68 -7.81 1.26
N SER A 172 14.54 -7.93 -0.05
CA SER A 172 15.66 -8.21 -0.96
C SER A 172 16.59 -7.00 -1.07
N PHE A 173 16.09 -5.77 -0.99
CA PHE A 173 16.87 -4.53 -1.05
C PHE A 173 17.95 -4.47 0.04
N LYS A 174 17.69 -5.05 1.22
CA LYS A 174 18.63 -5.07 2.34
C LYS A 174 19.97 -5.75 2.02
N LYS A 175 20.03 -6.52 0.92
CA LYS A 175 21.24 -7.23 0.45
C LYS A 175 22.10 -6.39 -0.50
N TYR A 176 21.59 -5.26 -0.96
CA TYR A 176 22.21 -4.44 -1.99
C TYR A 176 22.31 -2.99 -1.54
N LYS A 177 23.17 -2.24 -2.22
CA LYS A 177 23.20 -0.79 -2.08
C LYS A 177 22.13 -0.19 -3.00
N ILE A 178 21.07 0.30 -2.41
CA ILE A 178 19.99 1.00 -3.10
C ILE A 178 20.20 2.51 -2.91
N ASN A 179 20.17 3.25 -4.00
CA ASN A 179 20.32 4.71 -3.95
C ASN A 179 18.97 5.42 -3.79
N ALA A 180 17.91 4.90 -4.41
CA ALA A 180 16.56 5.45 -4.33
C ALA A 180 15.53 4.34 -4.52
N ALA A 181 14.34 4.53 -3.99
CA ALA A 181 13.18 3.68 -4.25
C ALA A 181 11.92 4.54 -4.25
N THR A 182 10.92 4.10 -4.97
CA THR A 182 9.53 4.56 -4.91
C THR A 182 8.64 3.39 -5.30
N ASP A 183 7.42 3.38 -4.85
CA ASP A 183 6.45 2.42 -5.36
C ASP A 183 5.67 2.99 -6.56
N ILE A 184 4.84 2.17 -7.17
CA ILE A 184 3.96 2.53 -8.29
C ILE A 184 2.58 1.98 -7.93
N THR A 185 1.72 2.87 -7.49
CA THR A 185 0.37 2.59 -7.00
C THR A 185 -0.72 3.16 -7.87
#